data_53976e5a6657a14812318a25c45a98f3
#
_entry.id   53976e5a6657a14812318a25c45a98f3
#
_cell.length_a   1.000
_cell.length_b   1.000
_cell.length_c   1.000
_cell.angle_alpha   90.00
_cell.angle_beta   90.00
_cell.angle_gamma   90.00
#
_symmetry.space_group_name_H-M   'P 1'
#
loop_
_entity.id
_entity.type
_entity.pdbx_description
1 polymer ?
#
loop_
_entity_poly.entity_id
_entity_poly.type
_entity_poly.pdbx_seq_one_letter_code
_entity_poly.pdbx_strand_id
1 'polypeptide(L)'
;GALALVLIVSGLFEFRYHQLTLANLPVRIHVNGTRGKSSVTRLIAAGLRAGGKRTFAKTTGTAPRVIDANGVDRIIHRLRRPSIGEQVRLLKYFASEKPDVVVMECMAVQPQYQWISEHQMVKSQIGVITNARPDHLDEMGPTEVDVVKSLCNSIPIEGTIVTAEEKHKHIIESVAKSNRSEMLFSEEKSITDGELNKFKYIEHPQNIAIAL
;
A
#
# COMPACT_ATOMS: atom_id res chain seq x y z
N GLY A 1 -7.62 34.67 -17.19
CA GLY A 1 -7.24 34.45 -18.55
C GLY A 1 -6.14 33.44 -18.75
N ALA A 2 -5.02 33.86 -19.38
CA ALA A 2 -3.94 32.98 -19.88
C ALA A 2 -3.30 32.09 -18.80
N LEU A 3 -3.03 32.60 -17.60
CA LEU A 3 -2.44 31.82 -16.50
C LEU A 3 -3.33 30.65 -16.08
N ALA A 4 -4.64 30.87 -15.96
CA ALA A 4 -5.57 29.79 -15.60
C ALA A 4 -5.59 28.70 -16.69
N LEU A 5 -5.56 29.06 -17.97
CA LEU A 5 -5.49 28.11 -19.06
C LEU A 5 -4.19 27.29 -19.01
N VAL A 6 -3.05 27.91 -18.76
CA VAL A 6 -1.75 27.23 -18.61
C VAL A 6 -1.79 26.23 -17.46
N LEU A 7 -2.35 26.61 -16.31
CA LEU A 7 -2.45 25.71 -15.13
C LEU A 7 -3.38 24.52 -15.43
N ILE A 8 -4.52 24.74 -16.09
CA ILE A 8 -5.45 23.66 -16.48
C ILE A 8 -4.76 22.70 -17.45
N VAL A 9 -4.13 23.21 -18.51
CA VAL A 9 -3.43 22.38 -19.50
C VAL A 9 -2.30 21.59 -18.86
N SER A 10 -1.50 22.21 -17.99
CA SER A 10 -0.44 21.54 -17.24
C SER A 10 -0.99 20.42 -16.35
N GLY A 11 -2.07 20.70 -15.60
CA GLY A 11 -2.71 19.71 -14.74
C GLY A 11 -3.29 18.52 -15.53
N LEU A 12 -3.90 18.78 -16.68
CA LEU A 12 -4.40 17.71 -17.57
C LEU A 12 -3.26 16.88 -18.15
N PHE A 13 -2.13 17.52 -18.49
CA PHE A 13 -0.94 16.82 -18.98
C PHE A 13 -0.34 15.93 -17.89
N GLU A 14 -0.15 16.46 -16.67
CA GLU A 14 0.35 15.70 -15.52
C GLU A 14 -0.56 14.51 -15.20
N PHE A 15 -1.88 14.72 -15.21
CA PHE A 15 -2.85 13.65 -14.98
C PHE A 15 -2.74 12.56 -16.04
N ARG A 16 -2.74 12.91 -17.33
CA ARG A 16 -2.59 11.93 -18.42
C ARG A 16 -1.27 11.21 -18.36
N TYR A 17 -0.18 11.91 -18.07
CA TYR A 17 1.13 11.30 -17.92
C TYR A 17 1.15 10.30 -16.77
N HIS A 18 0.49 10.61 -15.65
CA HIS A 18 0.36 9.68 -14.53
C HIS A 18 -0.46 8.44 -14.90
N GLN A 19 -1.58 8.58 -15.62
CA GLN A 19 -2.35 7.42 -16.11
C GLN A 19 -1.51 6.50 -17.00
N LEU A 20 -0.70 7.06 -17.89
CA LEU A 20 0.23 6.29 -18.74
C LEU A 20 1.30 5.59 -17.89
N THR A 21 1.79 6.25 -16.84
CA THR A 21 2.71 5.63 -15.87
C THR A 21 2.08 4.40 -15.22
N LEU A 22 0.83 4.52 -14.75
CA LEU A 22 0.12 3.39 -14.13
C LEU A 22 -0.15 2.25 -15.10
N ALA A 23 -0.42 2.56 -16.37
CA ALA A 23 -0.61 1.54 -17.42
C ALA A 23 0.65 0.70 -17.67
N ASN A 24 1.84 1.24 -17.38
CA ASN A 24 3.12 0.52 -17.47
C ASN A 24 3.50 -0.26 -16.18
N LEU A 25 2.60 -0.30 -15.19
CA LEU A 25 2.76 -1.04 -13.93
C LEU A 25 1.67 -2.12 -13.87
N PRO A 26 1.94 -3.35 -14.34
CA PRO A 26 0.91 -4.38 -14.50
C PRO A 26 0.17 -4.71 -13.21
N VAL A 27 0.90 -4.92 -12.12
CA VAL A 27 0.33 -5.21 -10.82
C VAL A 27 0.85 -4.21 -9.78
N ARG A 28 -0.08 -3.57 -9.08
CA ARG A 28 0.19 -2.64 -7.98
C ARG A 28 -0.49 -3.15 -6.72
N ILE A 29 0.29 -3.34 -5.67
CA ILE A 29 -0.16 -3.76 -4.34
C ILE A 29 0.00 -2.56 -3.41
N HIS A 30 -1.06 -2.16 -2.71
CA HIS A 30 -1.03 -1.05 -1.76
C HIS A 30 -1.29 -1.55 -0.34
N VAL A 31 -0.28 -1.40 0.54
CA VAL A 31 -0.31 -1.93 1.89
C VAL A 31 -0.59 -0.81 2.89
N ASN A 32 -1.71 -0.92 3.61
CA ASN A 32 -2.12 -0.01 4.67
C ASN A 32 -2.38 -0.77 5.98
N GLY A 33 -2.73 -0.05 7.04
CA GLY A 33 -2.98 -0.58 8.38
C GLY A 33 -2.29 0.26 9.45
N THR A 34 -2.50 -0.04 10.71
CA THR A 34 -1.89 0.71 11.81
C THR A 34 -0.47 0.21 12.09
N ARG A 35 -0.25 -1.09 12.19
CA ARG A 35 1.04 -1.72 12.48
C ARG A 35 1.41 -2.78 11.43
N GLY A 36 2.71 -3.05 11.29
CA GLY A 36 3.20 -4.12 10.42
C GLY A 36 3.30 -3.78 8.92
N LYS A 37 2.85 -2.61 8.47
CA LYS A 37 2.87 -2.21 7.05
C LYS A 37 4.20 -2.47 6.35
N SER A 38 5.31 -1.98 6.94
CA SER A 38 6.65 -2.15 6.35
C SER A 38 7.09 -3.60 6.29
N SER A 39 6.80 -4.40 7.34
CA SER A 39 7.09 -5.84 7.36
C SER A 39 6.31 -6.55 6.27
N VAL A 40 5.00 -6.37 6.20
CA VAL A 40 4.14 -6.99 5.18
C VAL A 40 4.56 -6.59 3.77
N THR A 41 4.85 -5.30 3.54
CA THR A 41 5.38 -4.81 2.25
C THR A 41 6.66 -5.55 1.84
N ARG A 42 7.59 -5.76 2.79
CA ARG A 42 8.84 -6.50 2.56
C ARG A 42 8.62 -7.97 2.30
N LEU A 43 7.74 -8.62 3.07
CA LEU A 43 7.41 -10.03 2.94
C LEU A 43 6.77 -10.32 1.58
N ILE A 44 5.73 -9.58 1.21
CA ILE A 44 5.08 -9.69 -0.11
C ILE A 44 6.12 -9.52 -1.24
N ALA A 45 6.92 -8.45 -1.17
CA ALA A 45 7.90 -8.19 -2.21
C ALA A 45 8.99 -9.27 -2.27
N ALA A 46 9.42 -9.83 -1.15
CA ALA A 46 10.41 -10.92 -1.10
C ALA A 46 9.82 -12.21 -1.66
N GLY A 47 8.59 -12.57 -1.28
CA GLY A 47 7.90 -13.75 -1.80
C GLY A 47 7.71 -13.69 -3.31
N LEU A 48 7.26 -12.56 -3.84
CA LEU A 48 7.09 -12.35 -5.28
C LEU A 48 8.41 -12.46 -6.05
N ARG A 49 9.52 -11.89 -5.49
CA ARG A 49 10.86 -12.06 -6.10
C ARG A 49 11.32 -13.51 -6.06
N ALA A 50 11.10 -14.23 -4.96
CA ALA A 50 11.41 -15.65 -4.86
C ALA A 50 10.62 -16.48 -5.88
N GLY A 51 9.37 -16.06 -6.19
CA GLY A 51 8.55 -16.61 -7.27
C GLY A 51 8.93 -16.13 -8.69
N GLY A 52 10.09 -15.48 -8.86
CA GLY A 52 10.62 -15.04 -10.16
C GLY A 52 10.00 -13.76 -10.71
N LYS A 53 9.19 -13.02 -9.95
CA LYS A 53 8.61 -11.75 -10.40
C LYS A 53 9.58 -10.59 -10.18
N ARG A 54 9.78 -9.77 -11.20
CA ARG A 54 10.53 -8.52 -11.10
C ARG A 54 9.75 -7.52 -10.24
N THR A 55 10.06 -7.47 -8.94
CA THR A 55 9.25 -6.76 -7.95
C THR A 55 10.04 -5.63 -7.30
N PHE A 56 9.48 -4.42 -7.37
CA PHE A 56 9.94 -3.25 -6.62
C PHE A 56 9.02 -2.99 -5.43
N ALA A 57 9.58 -2.44 -4.36
CA ALA A 57 8.79 -2.06 -3.20
C ALA A 57 9.22 -0.71 -2.62
N LYS A 58 8.28 -0.07 -1.92
CA LYS A 58 8.53 1.16 -1.16
C LYS A 58 7.97 1.02 0.24
N THR A 59 8.81 1.24 1.26
CA THR A 59 8.40 1.32 2.67
C THR A 59 8.45 2.76 3.18
N THR A 60 7.66 3.06 4.21
CA THR A 60 7.54 4.42 4.75
C THR A 60 8.20 4.59 6.11
N GLY A 61 8.10 3.68 7.02
CA GLY A 61 8.67 3.63 8.37
C GLY A 61 9.52 4.83 8.83
N THR A 62 10.30 4.68 9.86
CA THR A 62 11.20 5.73 10.38
C THR A 62 12.22 6.20 9.34
N ALA A 63 12.69 5.30 8.49
CA ALA A 63 13.53 5.61 7.34
C ALA A 63 12.85 5.04 6.07
N PRO A 64 12.26 5.89 5.23
CA PRO A 64 11.60 5.44 4.01
C PRO A 64 12.62 4.81 3.05
N ARG A 65 12.23 3.71 2.41
CA ARG A 65 13.14 2.94 1.56
C ARG A 65 12.50 2.52 0.26
N VAL A 66 13.33 2.42 -0.76
CA VAL A 66 13.05 1.72 -2.02
C VAL A 66 13.80 0.41 -1.99
N ILE A 67 13.12 -0.67 -2.34
CA ILE A 67 13.70 -2.00 -2.51
C ILE A 67 13.59 -2.35 -3.99
N ASP A 68 14.72 -2.56 -4.65
CA ASP A 68 14.75 -2.86 -6.08
C ASP A 68 14.44 -4.33 -6.40
N ALA A 69 14.44 -4.67 -7.71
CA ALA A 69 14.12 -6.01 -8.17
C ALA A 69 15.13 -7.08 -7.69
N ASN A 70 16.32 -6.70 -7.30
CA ASN A 70 17.34 -7.60 -6.73
C ASN A 70 17.24 -7.68 -5.20
N GLY A 71 16.28 -6.98 -4.58
CA GLY A 71 16.12 -6.93 -3.14
C GLY A 71 17.08 -5.95 -2.46
N VAL A 72 17.80 -5.12 -3.20
CA VAL A 72 18.70 -4.11 -2.62
C VAL A 72 17.86 -2.96 -2.05
N ASP A 73 18.10 -2.69 -0.79
CA ASP A 73 17.36 -1.75 0.05
C ASP A 73 18.11 -0.42 0.16
N ARG A 74 17.51 0.66 -0.35
CA ARG A 74 18.11 2.00 -0.38
C ARG A 74 17.24 3.00 0.34
N ILE A 75 17.86 3.87 1.17
CA ILE A 75 17.16 4.95 1.88
C ILE A 75 16.72 6.02 0.87
N ILE A 76 15.48 6.50 1.04
CA ILE A 76 14.99 7.68 0.33
C ILE A 76 15.41 8.92 1.11
N HIS A 77 16.39 9.64 0.59
CA HIS A 77 16.81 10.91 1.18
C HIS A 77 15.81 12.02 0.82
N ARG A 78 15.13 12.56 1.83
CA ARG A 78 14.16 13.64 1.67
C ARG A 78 14.79 14.98 1.99
N LEU A 79 14.78 15.89 1.04
CA LEU A 79 15.19 17.30 1.24
C LEU A 79 14.03 18.15 1.79
N ARG A 80 12.80 17.63 1.79
CA ARG A 80 11.58 18.30 2.23
C ARG A 80 10.77 17.37 3.15
N ARG A 81 9.73 17.94 3.79
CA ARG A 81 8.78 17.16 4.60
C ARG A 81 8.14 16.04 3.76
N PRO A 82 7.74 14.92 4.39
CA PRO A 82 7.01 13.85 3.72
C PRO A 82 5.77 14.39 3.00
N SER A 83 5.52 13.91 1.78
CA SER A 83 4.36 14.29 1.00
C SER A 83 3.83 13.06 0.25
N ILE A 84 2.51 12.89 0.20
CA ILE A 84 1.89 11.80 -0.58
C ILE A 84 2.27 11.87 -2.07
N GLY A 85 2.58 13.05 -2.61
CA GLY A 85 3.08 13.24 -3.97
C GLY A 85 4.43 12.53 -4.26
N GLU A 86 5.17 12.11 -3.21
CA GLU A 86 6.35 11.24 -3.37
C GLU A 86 6.00 9.94 -4.09
N GLN A 87 4.81 9.39 -3.85
CA GLN A 87 4.35 8.14 -4.45
C GLN A 87 4.26 8.25 -5.99
N VAL A 88 3.78 9.36 -6.51
CA VAL A 88 3.70 9.61 -7.97
C VAL A 88 5.09 9.55 -8.61
N ARG A 89 6.09 10.21 -7.98
CA ARG A 89 7.48 10.20 -8.48
C ARG A 89 8.09 8.81 -8.44
N LEU A 90 7.83 8.04 -7.37
CA LEU A 90 8.34 6.66 -7.23
C LEU A 90 7.67 5.72 -8.22
N LEU A 91 6.36 5.83 -8.44
CA LEU A 91 5.66 5.04 -9.45
C LEU A 91 6.21 5.32 -10.85
N LYS A 92 6.54 6.59 -11.17
CA LYS A 92 7.19 6.95 -12.42
C LYS A 92 8.58 6.30 -12.55
N TYR A 93 9.37 6.33 -11.49
CA TYR A 93 10.68 5.65 -11.45
C TYR A 93 10.51 4.13 -11.64
N PHE A 94 9.59 3.51 -10.91
CA PHE A 94 9.34 2.08 -11.06
C PHE A 94 8.87 1.71 -12.47
N ALA A 95 8.00 2.50 -13.08
CA ALA A 95 7.54 2.25 -14.45
C ALA A 95 8.69 2.27 -15.47
N SER A 96 9.72 3.13 -15.28
CA SER A 96 10.91 3.13 -16.14
C SER A 96 11.75 1.85 -16.02
N GLU A 97 11.64 1.17 -14.89
CA GLU A 97 12.31 -0.11 -14.61
C GLU A 97 11.55 -1.34 -15.14
N LYS A 98 10.35 -1.16 -15.68
CA LYS A 98 9.48 -2.22 -16.24
C LYS A 98 9.30 -3.41 -15.27
N PRO A 99 8.76 -3.22 -14.07
CA PRO A 99 8.49 -4.29 -13.12
C PRO A 99 7.29 -5.13 -13.54
N ASP A 100 7.21 -6.37 -13.02
CA ASP A 100 5.98 -7.15 -13.05
C ASP A 100 5.03 -6.69 -11.94
N VAL A 101 5.59 -6.36 -10.75
CA VAL A 101 4.82 -5.98 -9.56
C VAL A 101 5.48 -4.82 -8.83
N VAL A 102 4.65 -3.93 -8.31
CA VAL A 102 5.07 -2.87 -7.39
C VAL A 102 4.29 -2.98 -6.09
N VAL A 103 4.99 -2.99 -4.95
CA VAL A 103 4.38 -3.03 -3.61
C VAL A 103 4.64 -1.69 -2.92
N MET A 104 3.57 -0.95 -2.64
CA MET A 104 3.64 0.39 -2.07
C MET A 104 3.06 0.41 -0.65
N GLU A 105 3.84 0.80 0.34
CA GLU A 105 3.31 1.09 1.67
C GLU A 105 2.64 2.44 1.69
N CYS A 106 1.40 2.51 2.19
CA CYS A 106 0.66 3.75 2.39
C CYS A 106 1.36 4.62 3.43
N MET A 107 1.62 5.88 3.08
CA MET A 107 2.22 6.85 3.98
C MET A 107 1.22 7.86 4.55
N ALA A 108 -0.01 7.82 4.09
CA ALA A 108 -1.06 8.72 4.51
C ALA A 108 -1.64 8.26 5.86
N VAL A 109 -1.89 9.22 6.74
CA VAL A 109 -2.56 8.99 8.03
C VAL A 109 -4.01 9.47 7.94
N GLN A 110 -4.23 10.71 7.51
CA GLN A 110 -5.57 11.29 7.39
C GLN A 110 -6.43 10.55 6.37
N PRO A 111 -7.72 10.29 6.64
CA PRO A 111 -8.61 9.51 5.77
C PRO A 111 -8.66 10.02 4.33
N GLN A 112 -8.75 11.33 4.14
CA GLN A 112 -8.76 11.96 2.81
C GLN A 112 -7.48 11.70 2.02
N TYR A 113 -6.31 11.69 2.67
CA TYR A 113 -5.05 11.41 1.99
C TYR A 113 -4.85 9.93 1.73
N GLN A 114 -5.41 9.04 2.55
CA GLN A 114 -5.48 7.61 2.26
C GLN A 114 -6.31 7.36 1.00
N TRP A 115 -7.47 8.00 0.89
CA TRP A 115 -8.33 7.92 -0.30
C TRP A 115 -7.62 8.44 -1.55
N ILE A 116 -6.99 9.63 -1.47
CA ILE A 116 -6.23 10.21 -2.59
C ILE A 116 -5.06 9.28 -2.98
N SER A 117 -4.34 8.75 -1.99
CA SER A 117 -3.23 7.80 -2.22
C SER A 117 -3.69 6.59 -3.03
N GLU A 118 -4.79 5.96 -2.65
CA GLU A 118 -5.31 4.80 -3.36
C GLU A 118 -5.93 5.20 -4.69
N HIS A 119 -6.97 6.04 -4.68
CA HIS A 119 -7.85 6.22 -5.83
C HIS A 119 -7.33 7.19 -6.89
N GLN A 120 -6.35 8.05 -6.54
CA GLN A 120 -5.78 9.00 -7.48
C GLN A 120 -4.32 8.69 -7.86
N MET A 121 -3.55 8.10 -6.93
CA MET A 121 -2.11 7.94 -7.13
C MET A 121 -1.70 6.49 -7.44
N VAL A 122 -2.07 5.51 -6.61
CA VAL A 122 -1.62 4.12 -6.75
C VAL A 122 -2.58 3.33 -7.64
N LYS A 123 -3.88 3.42 -7.41
CA LYS A 123 -4.93 2.65 -8.10
C LYS A 123 -4.58 1.17 -8.14
N SER A 124 -4.45 0.59 -6.97
CA SER A 124 -3.99 -0.77 -6.82
C SER A 124 -5.00 -1.80 -7.33
N GLN A 125 -4.53 -2.96 -7.79
CA GLN A 125 -5.36 -4.13 -8.03
C GLN A 125 -5.55 -4.93 -6.75
N ILE A 126 -4.55 -4.87 -5.86
CA ILE A 126 -4.58 -5.57 -4.58
C ILE A 126 -4.31 -4.57 -3.46
N GLY A 127 -5.30 -4.38 -2.61
CA GLY A 127 -5.16 -3.67 -1.35
C GLY A 127 -4.82 -4.65 -0.22
N VAL A 128 -4.09 -4.17 0.78
CA VAL A 128 -3.79 -4.93 2.00
C VAL A 128 -4.08 -4.06 3.21
N ILE A 129 -4.89 -4.55 4.14
CA ILE A 129 -5.05 -3.95 5.47
C ILE A 129 -4.46 -4.92 6.50
N THR A 130 -3.33 -4.54 7.11
CA THR A 130 -2.59 -5.42 8.03
C THR A 130 -3.34 -5.66 9.33
N ASN A 131 -3.78 -4.59 9.97
CA ASN A 131 -4.61 -4.58 11.17
C ASN A 131 -5.14 -3.17 11.42
N ALA A 132 -6.11 -3.06 12.34
CA ALA A 132 -6.72 -1.81 12.74
C ALA A 132 -6.70 -1.68 14.28
N ARG A 133 -5.57 -1.25 14.82
CA ARG A 133 -5.39 -0.96 16.24
C ARG A 133 -5.52 0.54 16.49
N PRO A 134 -5.86 0.96 17.72
CA PRO A 134 -5.84 2.38 18.07
C PRO A 134 -4.47 3.01 17.77
N ASP A 135 -4.42 3.94 16.83
CA ASP A 135 -3.22 4.67 16.42
C ASP A 135 -3.67 5.96 15.71
N HIS A 136 -2.94 7.05 15.89
CA HIS A 136 -3.27 8.35 15.27
C HIS A 136 -4.74 8.76 15.44
N LEU A 137 -5.29 8.62 16.65
CA LEU A 137 -6.72 8.85 16.93
C LEU A 137 -7.14 10.30 16.72
N ASP A 138 -6.22 11.24 16.80
CA ASP A 138 -6.38 12.66 16.50
C ASP A 138 -6.62 12.92 15.00
N GLU A 139 -6.15 12.03 14.12
CA GLU A 139 -6.27 12.19 12.68
C GLU A 139 -7.26 11.20 12.04
N MET A 140 -7.30 9.95 12.52
CA MET A 140 -8.17 8.89 11.95
C MET A 140 -9.55 8.86 12.59
N GLY A 141 -9.73 9.48 13.76
CA GLY A 141 -10.95 9.50 14.56
C GLY A 141 -10.78 8.84 15.93
N PRO A 142 -11.64 9.20 16.92
CA PRO A 142 -11.43 8.92 18.34
C PRO A 142 -11.59 7.45 18.73
N THR A 143 -12.19 6.63 17.88
CA THR A 143 -12.47 5.22 18.17
C THR A 143 -11.76 4.27 17.22
N GLU A 144 -11.58 3.02 17.66
CA GLU A 144 -11.04 1.96 16.82
C GLU A 144 -11.88 1.73 15.54
N VAL A 145 -13.19 1.88 15.64
CA VAL A 145 -14.11 1.82 14.49
C VAL A 145 -13.82 2.92 13.48
N ASP A 146 -13.51 4.13 13.96
CA ASP A 146 -13.15 5.24 13.07
C ASP A 146 -11.81 4.96 12.38
N VAL A 147 -10.85 4.39 13.11
CA VAL A 147 -9.57 3.94 12.52
C VAL A 147 -9.82 2.92 11.39
N VAL A 148 -10.66 1.91 11.61
CA VAL A 148 -11.02 0.93 10.56
C VAL A 148 -11.64 1.63 9.36
N LYS A 149 -12.63 2.51 9.58
CA LYS A 149 -13.27 3.27 8.49
C LYS A 149 -12.27 4.14 7.73
N SER A 150 -11.31 4.74 8.45
CA SER A 150 -10.22 5.49 7.84
C SER A 150 -9.37 4.60 6.93
N LEU A 151 -8.94 3.44 7.42
CA LEU A 151 -8.13 2.48 6.64
C LEU A 151 -8.88 1.95 5.42
N CYS A 152 -10.21 1.80 5.50
CA CYS A 152 -11.04 1.38 4.37
C CYS A 152 -10.98 2.32 3.17
N ASN A 153 -10.53 3.58 3.34
CA ASN A 153 -10.27 4.47 2.20
C ASN A 153 -9.17 3.98 1.25
N SER A 154 -8.38 2.99 1.66
CA SER A 154 -7.36 2.35 0.81
C SER A 154 -7.82 1.04 0.16
N ILE A 155 -9.11 0.69 0.26
CA ILE A 155 -9.67 -0.47 -0.46
C ILE A 155 -9.81 -0.12 -1.93
N PRO A 156 -9.22 -0.89 -2.85
CA PRO A 156 -9.29 -0.62 -4.28
C PRO A 156 -10.73 -0.67 -4.80
N ILE A 157 -10.95 -0.16 -6.01
CA ILE A 157 -12.20 -0.33 -6.75
C ILE A 157 -11.99 -1.45 -7.77
N GLU A 158 -12.92 -2.40 -7.82
CA GLU A 158 -12.88 -3.55 -8.76
C GLU A 158 -11.58 -4.36 -8.64
N GLY A 159 -11.08 -4.53 -7.40
CA GLY A 159 -9.84 -5.23 -7.09
C GLY A 159 -10.03 -6.29 -6.01
N THR A 160 -8.95 -6.57 -5.30
CA THR A 160 -8.94 -7.50 -4.17
C THR A 160 -8.43 -6.80 -2.93
N ILE A 161 -9.07 -6.99 -1.78
CA ILE A 161 -8.56 -6.58 -0.48
C ILE A 161 -8.18 -7.81 0.35
N VAL A 162 -6.95 -7.86 0.83
CA VAL A 162 -6.44 -8.92 1.71
C VAL A 162 -6.32 -8.36 3.12
N THR A 163 -6.81 -9.09 4.11
CA THR A 163 -6.70 -8.67 5.52
C THR A 163 -6.71 -9.86 6.46
N ALA A 164 -6.06 -9.70 7.62
CA ALA A 164 -6.19 -10.58 8.78
C ALA A 164 -6.89 -9.87 9.97
N GLU A 165 -7.55 -8.73 9.74
CA GLU A 165 -8.32 -8.00 10.75
C GLU A 165 -9.65 -8.71 11.02
N GLU A 166 -9.70 -9.49 12.10
CA GLU A 166 -10.88 -10.32 12.44
C GLU A 166 -11.98 -9.49 13.13
N LYS A 167 -11.60 -8.67 14.10
CA LYS A 167 -12.55 -7.93 14.95
C LYS A 167 -13.50 -7.03 14.16
N HIS A 168 -13.00 -6.40 13.12
CA HIS A 168 -13.75 -5.42 12.31
C HIS A 168 -13.93 -5.90 10.85
N LYS A 169 -13.80 -7.19 10.62
CA LYS A 169 -13.94 -7.82 9.31
C LYS A 169 -15.19 -7.37 8.56
N HIS A 170 -16.33 -7.30 9.25
CA HIS A 170 -17.62 -6.91 8.67
C HIS A 170 -17.62 -5.48 8.08
N ILE A 171 -16.84 -4.54 8.66
CA ILE A 171 -16.73 -3.17 8.14
C ILE A 171 -15.92 -3.18 6.84
N ILE A 172 -14.78 -3.89 6.83
CA ILE A 172 -13.92 -4.01 5.66
C ILE A 172 -14.68 -4.68 4.51
N GLU A 173 -15.41 -5.77 4.81
CA GLU A 173 -16.23 -6.50 3.83
C GLU A 173 -17.33 -5.62 3.23
N SER A 174 -18.02 -4.84 4.06
CA SER A 174 -19.06 -3.91 3.60
C SER A 174 -18.51 -2.87 2.62
N VAL A 175 -17.33 -2.29 2.90
CA VAL A 175 -16.70 -1.31 2.01
C VAL A 175 -16.14 -1.98 0.75
N ALA A 176 -15.52 -3.16 0.88
CA ALA A 176 -15.05 -3.94 -0.27
C ALA A 176 -16.20 -4.21 -1.24
N LYS A 177 -17.34 -4.67 -0.73
CA LYS A 177 -18.55 -4.89 -1.54
C LYS A 177 -19.04 -3.61 -2.23
N SER A 178 -19.03 -2.48 -1.54
CA SER A 178 -19.41 -1.19 -2.10
C SER A 178 -18.46 -0.76 -3.24
N ASN A 179 -17.18 -1.10 -3.13
CA ASN A 179 -16.16 -0.85 -4.15
C ASN A 179 -16.12 -1.93 -5.25
N ARG A 180 -17.01 -2.92 -5.21
CA ARG A 180 -17.01 -4.09 -6.11
C ARG A 180 -15.68 -4.87 -6.05
N SER A 181 -15.07 -4.91 -4.88
CA SER A 181 -13.81 -5.62 -4.62
C SER A 181 -14.06 -6.93 -3.89
N GLU A 182 -13.30 -7.95 -4.23
CA GLU A 182 -13.26 -9.21 -3.50
C GLU A 182 -12.49 -9.03 -2.19
N MET A 183 -12.96 -9.64 -1.11
CA MET A 183 -12.21 -9.69 0.15
C MET A 183 -11.66 -11.08 0.40
N LEU A 184 -10.35 -11.19 0.57
CA LEU A 184 -9.66 -12.38 1.02
C LEU A 184 -9.25 -12.21 2.47
N PHE A 185 -9.67 -13.15 3.31
CA PHE A 185 -9.32 -13.17 4.72
C PHE A 185 -8.20 -14.18 4.99
N SER A 186 -7.09 -13.69 5.55
CA SER A 186 -5.92 -14.53 5.90
C SER A 186 -6.01 -14.95 7.36
N GLU A 187 -5.99 -16.24 7.62
CA GLU A 187 -6.05 -16.80 8.97
C GLU A 187 -4.63 -16.95 9.56
N GLU A 188 -4.41 -16.33 10.71
CA GLU A 188 -3.14 -16.44 11.45
C GLU A 188 -2.78 -17.88 11.81
N LYS A 189 -3.79 -18.71 12.06
CA LYS A 189 -3.65 -20.15 12.40
C LYS A 189 -3.02 -20.99 11.29
N SER A 190 -2.93 -20.47 10.07
CA SER A 190 -2.27 -21.15 8.95
C SER A 190 -0.74 -21.18 9.08
N ILE A 191 -0.17 -20.36 9.99
CA ILE A 191 1.28 -20.23 10.16
C ILE A 191 1.78 -21.14 11.28
N THR A 192 2.76 -21.98 10.96
CA THR A 192 3.37 -22.92 11.89
C THR A 192 4.56 -22.29 12.63
N ASP A 193 4.88 -22.78 13.84
CA ASP A 193 6.07 -22.36 14.58
C ASP A 193 7.37 -22.63 13.78
N GLY A 194 7.39 -23.67 12.95
CA GLY A 194 8.51 -23.97 12.07
C GLY A 194 8.73 -22.92 10.97
N GLU A 195 7.67 -22.23 10.53
CA GLU A 195 7.77 -21.12 9.57
C GLU A 195 8.23 -19.85 10.26
N LEU A 196 7.71 -19.55 11.47
CA LEU A 196 8.13 -18.42 12.28
C LEU A 196 9.63 -18.48 12.62
N ASN A 197 10.12 -19.66 12.98
CA ASN A 197 11.53 -19.86 13.35
C ASN A 197 12.54 -19.70 12.19
N LYS A 198 12.08 -19.60 10.94
CA LYS A 198 12.93 -19.28 9.79
C LYS A 198 13.32 -17.79 9.72
N PHE A 199 12.60 -16.92 10.41
CA PHE A 199 12.94 -15.51 10.45
C PHE A 199 14.06 -15.24 11.48
N LYS A 200 15.05 -14.44 11.08
CA LYS A 200 16.16 -14.02 11.94
C LYS A 200 15.80 -12.89 12.91
N TYR A 201 14.57 -12.42 12.87
CA TYR A 201 14.02 -11.35 13.69
C TYR A 201 12.58 -11.72 14.10
N ILE A 202 12.06 -11.03 15.10
CA ILE A 202 10.69 -11.24 15.56
C ILE A 202 9.72 -10.78 14.46
N GLU A 203 8.96 -11.71 13.91
CA GLU A 203 7.88 -11.42 12.96
C GLU A 203 6.56 -11.94 13.55
N HIS A 204 5.48 -11.23 13.27
CA HIS A 204 4.15 -11.61 13.75
C HIS A 204 3.48 -12.58 12.77
N PRO A 205 2.87 -13.69 13.24
CA PRO A 205 2.18 -14.66 12.39
C PRO A 205 1.17 -13.99 11.44
N GLN A 206 0.45 -13.01 11.93
CA GLN A 206 -0.51 -12.23 11.15
C GLN A 206 0.12 -11.56 9.91
N ASN A 207 1.32 -10.99 10.05
CA ASN A 207 2.01 -10.36 8.92
C ASN A 207 2.43 -11.39 7.86
N ILE A 208 2.84 -12.58 8.30
CA ILE A 208 3.23 -13.67 7.40
C ILE A 208 1.99 -14.20 6.68
N ALA A 209 0.90 -14.47 7.41
CA ALA A 209 -0.35 -14.97 6.83
C ALA A 209 -0.91 -14.06 5.72
N ILE A 210 -0.79 -12.74 5.89
CA ILE A 210 -1.21 -11.77 4.88
C ILE A 210 -0.31 -11.80 3.63
N ALA A 211 0.96 -12.15 3.80
CA ALA A 211 1.96 -12.10 2.72
C ALA A 211 2.04 -13.37 1.88
N LEU A 212 1.44 -14.48 2.36
CA LEU A 212 1.33 -15.76 1.67
C LEU A 212 0.12 -15.83 0.77
#